data_364a5a93a32f92fae97bd71e6b2c0006
#
_entry.id   364a5a93a32f92fae97bd71e6b2c0006
#
_cell.length_a   1.000
_cell.length_b   1.000
_cell.length_c   1.000
_cell.angle_alpha   90.00
_cell.angle_beta   90.00
_cell.angle_gamma   90.00
#
_symmetry.space_group_name_H-M   'P 1'
#
loop_
_entity.id
_entity.type
_entity.pdbx_description
1 polymer ?
#
loop_
_entity_poly.entity_id
_entity_poly.type
_entity_poly.pdbx_seq_one_letter_code
_entity_poly.pdbx_strand_id
1 'polypeptide(L)'
;RQWLNVPVGLLNVSLGGSPIESWMDADALRAFPEALADLEPYLGDGVASKKSRDSVAERDRWYQALGYEAVADAHHEWLPLIAWDCPESKNIEPRDVAWHGIRLPGWYKDRGLAGFRGEITMRKTVFLPSSDAGKPALLRLGTMNDADHTWVNGVLVGGRSNVYEPRDYPVAAGVLRAGANEIRMRLVVERPGGRVTPGKRMTLTIGDDIFDLSGIWQYAVTAEADRDCPFEDFVRWKPTGLYNAMLAPCFPYAVRAVLWYQGESNTGDRAMQYGDELKAMIQLWRVKWHQPDMPFLIVQLPKFDIDAIEDGGWPLVREQEWNVANELENVATVVTLDAGEGNDLHPYDKKLVADRVFNAAMDLVYGRQAQPQPAVETIEVCGDLLRMHCVWRSRSDERIRSESRRLMTLDGDAPQEIEFLWRDCATSARAEAWLDGCDIVVRMTARRPDEVRYAWSNNPESGLICDGDGMLIPPFRLTLPTDDDKGIHA
;
A
#
# COMPACT_ATOMS: atom_id res chain seq x y z
N ARG A 1 1.41 25.94 3.77
CA ARG A 1 0.84 27.30 3.63
C ARG A 1 0.96 28.09 4.92
N GLN A 2 0.44 27.57 6.03
CA GLN A 2 0.38 28.25 7.33
C GLN A 2 1.77 28.65 7.84
N TRP A 3 2.74 27.74 7.81
CA TRP A 3 4.09 27.94 8.35
C TRP A 3 4.99 28.84 7.48
N LEU A 4 4.76 28.84 6.18
CA LEU A 4 5.58 29.61 5.23
C LEU A 4 4.94 30.95 4.87
N ASN A 5 3.66 31.13 5.21
CA ASN A 5 2.85 32.31 4.85
C ASN A 5 2.87 32.63 3.35
N VAL A 6 2.88 31.58 2.51
CA VAL A 6 2.86 31.69 1.05
C VAL A 6 1.77 30.80 0.48
N PRO A 7 1.22 31.11 -0.71
CA PRO A 7 0.36 30.18 -1.45
C PRO A 7 1.13 28.90 -1.78
N VAL A 8 0.47 27.75 -1.60
CA VAL A 8 0.99 26.44 -2.00
C VAL A 8 -0.03 25.79 -2.92
N GLY A 9 0.40 25.47 -4.13
CA GLY A 9 -0.35 24.67 -5.09
C GLY A 9 0.16 23.24 -5.13
N LEU A 10 -0.72 22.30 -5.41
CA LEU A 10 -0.39 20.90 -5.62
C LEU A 10 -0.76 20.51 -7.04
N LEU A 11 0.19 19.95 -7.77
CA LEU A 11 -0.06 19.25 -9.04
C LEU A 11 -0.22 17.77 -8.69
N ASN A 12 -1.45 17.27 -8.77
CA ASN A 12 -1.69 15.86 -8.60
C ASN A 12 -1.57 15.14 -9.94
N VAL A 13 -0.43 14.47 -10.13
CA VAL A 13 -0.12 13.65 -11.30
C VAL A 13 0.18 12.26 -10.74
N SER A 14 -0.87 11.48 -10.48
CA SER A 14 -0.74 10.16 -9.87
C SER A 14 -1.80 9.20 -10.41
N LEU A 15 -1.45 7.92 -10.49
CA LEU A 15 -2.37 6.84 -10.83
C LEU A 15 -1.99 5.60 -10.02
N GLY A 16 -2.92 5.09 -9.22
CA GLY A 16 -2.72 3.92 -8.36
C GLY A 16 -2.34 2.66 -9.16
N GLY A 17 -1.49 1.80 -8.56
CA GLY A 17 -1.05 0.53 -9.15
C GLY A 17 -0.08 0.66 -10.34
N SER A 18 0.44 1.86 -10.63
CA SER A 18 1.36 2.06 -11.75
C SER A 18 2.80 1.70 -11.38
N PRO A 19 3.53 0.96 -12.23
CA PRO A 19 4.96 0.72 -12.06
C PRO A 19 5.77 1.95 -12.48
N ILE A 20 7.01 2.06 -11.97
CA ILE A 20 7.88 3.22 -12.20
C ILE A 20 8.17 3.47 -13.68
N GLU A 21 8.29 2.42 -14.48
CA GLU A 21 8.61 2.47 -15.91
C GLU A 21 7.54 3.22 -16.71
N SER A 22 6.31 3.25 -16.23
CA SER A 22 5.23 4.03 -16.87
C SER A 22 5.42 5.54 -16.77
N TRP A 23 6.29 6.00 -15.86
CA TRP A 23 6.62 7.40 -15.58
C TRP A 23 7.94 7.87 -16.20
N MET A 24 8.53 7.05 -17.07
CA MET A 24 9.79 7.34 -17.76
C MET A 24 9.58 7.45 -19.27
N ASP A 25 10.43 8.23 -19.96
CA ASP A 25 10.41 8.25 -21.42
C ASP A 25 11.21 7.06 -22.02
N ALA A 26 10.99 6.82 -23.31
CA ALA A 26 11.63 5.71 -23.99
C ALA A 26 13.17 5.81 -24.05
N ASP A 27 13.73 7.02 -23.98
CA ASP A 27 15.18 7.21 -24.01
C ASP A 27 15.81 6.78 -22.68
N ALA A 28 15.22 7.13 -21.55
CA ALA A 28 15.65 6.68 -20.23
C ALA A 28 15.49 5.15 -20.08
N LEU A 29 14.41 4.58 -20.62
CA LEU A 29 14.16 3.13 -20.56
C LEU A 29 15.12 2.30 -21.40
N ARG A 30 15.96 2.88 -22.25
CA ARG A 30 17.01 2.12 -22.98
C ARG A 30 18.04 1.47 -22.06
N ALA A 31 18.20 2.00 -20.85
CA ALA A 31 19.03 1.37 -19.82
C ALA A 31 18.38 0.11 -19.21
N PHE A 32 17.07 -0.10 -19.42
CA PHE A 32 16.26 -1.17 -18.87
C PHE A 32 15.57 -1.96 -20.01
N PRO A 33 16.30 -2.80 -20.74
CA PRO A 33 15.81 -3.44 -21.97
C PRO A 33 14.58 -4.34 -21.74
N GLU A 34 14.44 -4.95 -20.58
CA GLU A 34 13.28 -5.77 -20.24
C GLU A 34 12.01 -4.91 -20.14
N ALA A 35 12.09 -3.76 -19.46
CA ALA A 35 10.97 -2.83 -19.39
C ALA A 35 10.62 -2.28 -20.78
N LEU A 36 11.62 -2.03 -21.63
CA LEU A 36 11.39 -1.57 -23.00
C LEU A 36 10.72 -2.66 -23.86
N ALA A 37 11.07 -3.93 -23.66
CA ALA A 37 10.44 -5.06 -24.34
C ALA A 37 8.94 -5.16 -24.02
N ASP A 38 8.52 -4.82 -22.80
CA ASP A 38 7.12 -4.78 -22.39
C ASP A 38 6.30 -3.72 -23.17
N LEU A 39 6.95 -2.75 -23.77
CA LEU A 39 6.30 -1.73 -24.60
C LEU A 39 6.04 -2.22 -26.04
N GLU A 40 6.88 -3.10 -26.59
CA GLU A 40 6.84 -3.53 -28.01
C GLU A 40 5.44 -3.98 -28.46
N PRO A 41 4.66 -4.77 -27.69
CA PRO A 41 3.33 -5.25 -28.09
C PRO A 41 2.28 -4.12 -28.23
N TYR A 42 2.60 -2.89 -27.81
CA TYR A 42 1.70 -1.75 -27.78
C TYR A 42 2.06 -0.67 -28.80
N LEU A 43 3.16 -0.85 -29.53
CA LEU A 43 3.62 0.06 -30.58
C LEU A 43 2.72 -0.01 -31.81
N GLY A 44 2.57 1.13 -32.49
CA GLY A 44 1.77 1.27 -33.70
C GLY A 44 0.48 2.04 -33.49
N ASP A 45 -0.02 2.64 -34.58
CA ASP A 45 -1.20 3.49 -34.54
C ASP A 45 -2.44 2.72 -34.08
N GLY A 46 -3.03 3.16 -32.98
CA GLY A 46 -4.26 2.59 -32.42
C GLY A 46 -4.13 1.21 -31.77
N VAL A 47 -2.96 0.58 -31.74
CA VAL A 47 -2.74 -0.78 -31.15
C VAL A 47 -3.05 -0.76 -29.67
N ALA A 48 -2.47 0.17 -28.92
CA ALA A 48 -2.72 0.30 -27.48
C ALA A 48 -4.20 0.50 -27.15
N SER A 49 -4.86 1.43 -27.87
CA SER A 49 -6.31 1.70 -27.70
C SER A 49 -7.18 0.49 -28.06
N LYS A 50 -6.77 -0.30 -29.07
CA LYS A 50 -7.49 -1.52 -29.43
C LYS A 50 -7.36 -2.58 -28.35
N LYS A 51 -6.13 -2.84 -27.87
CA LYS A 51 -5.90 -3.81 -26.78
C LYS A 51 -6.68 -3.48 -25.51
N SER A 52 -6.68 -2.20 -25.10
CA SER A 52 -7.47 -1.74 -23.96
C SER A 52 -8.96 -2.03 -24.15
N ARG A 53 -9.54 -1.62 -25.28
CA ARG A 53 -10.96 -1.88 -25.55
C ARG A 53 -11.30 -3.37 -25.63
N ASP A 54 -10.44 -4.18 -26.26
CA ASP A 54 -10.67 -5.60 -26.42
C ASP A 54 -10.66 -6.32 -25.05
N SER A 55 -9.71 -5.96 -24.14
CA SER A 55 -9.61 -6.55 -22.79
C SER A 55 -10.80 -6.16 -21.92
N VAL A 56 -11.23 -4.89 -21.94
CA VAL A 56 -12.43 -4.43 -21.25
C VAL A 56 -13.68 -5.18 -21.78
N ALA A 57 -13.84 -5.26 -23.09
CA ALA A 57 -14.97 -5.96 -23.69
C ALA A 57 -14.99 -7.48 -23.39
N GLU A 58 -13.84 -8.11 -23.22
CA GLU A 58 -13.74 -9.51 -22.81
C GLU A 58 -14.17 -9.70 -21.35
N ARG A 59 -13.74 -8.81 -20.47
CA ARG A 59 -14.12 -8.76 -19.06
C ARG A 59 -15.63 -8.50 -18.92
N ASP A 60 -16.17 -7.53 -19.64
CA ASP A 60 -17.62 -7.23 -19.65
C ASP A 60 -18.46 -8.43 -20.08
N ARG A 61 -18.03 -9.16 -21.11
CA ARG A 61 -18.70 -10.38 -21.54
C ARG A 61 -18.72 -11.47 -20.46
N TRP A 62 -17.63 -11.57 -19.68
CA TRP A 62 -17.57 -12.51 -18.56
C TRP A 62 -18.60 -12.13 -17.48
N TYR A 63 -18.69 -10.86 -17.10
CA TYR A 63 -19.70 -10.38 -16.16
C TYR A 63 -21.14 -10.55 -16.67
N GLN A 64 -21.37 -10.25 -17.94
CA GLN A 64 -22.67 -10.45 -18.58
C GLN A 64 -23.12 -11.92 -18.59
N ALA A 65 -22.17 -12.84 -18.77
CA ALA A 65 -22.47 -14.28 -18.73
C ALA A 65 -22.95 -14.75 -17.35
N LEU A 66 -22.58 -14.05 -16.27
CA LEU A 66 -23.08 -14.28 -14.91
C LEU A 66 -24.45 -13.62 -14.68
N GLY A 67 -24.99 -12.87 -15.64
CA GLY A 67 -26.18 -12.04 -15.44
C GLY A 67 -25.94 -10.86 -14.50
N TYR A 68 -24.66 -10.49 -14.28
CA TYR A 68 -24.27 -9.35 -13.48
C TYR A 68 -24.14 -8.12 -14.38
N GLU A 69 -24.99 -7.14 -14.17
CA GLU A 69 -24.81 -5.83 -14.80
C GLU A 69 -23.63 -5.16 -14.05
N ALA A 70 -22.48 -5.13 -14.70
CA ALA A 70 -21.33 -4.41 -14.17
C ALA A 70 -21.75 -2.98 -13.84
N VAL A 71 -21.37 -2.50 -12.66
CA VAL A 71 -21.46 -1.06 -12.37
C VAL A 71 -20.58 -0.38 -13.41
N ALA A 72 -21.19 0.40 -14.28
CA ALA A 72 -20.56 0.97 -15.47
C ALA A 72 -19.50 2.02 -15.17
N ASP A 73 -18.75 1.92 -14.05
CA ASP A 73 -17.87 2.99 -13.64
C ASP A 73 -16.69 2.60 -12.75
N ALA A 74 -16.00 1.55 -13.11
CA ALA A 74 -14.66 1.32 -12.56
C ALA A 74 -13.61 2.41 -12.95
N HIS A 75 -14.01 3.41 -13.74
CA HIS A 75 -13.09 4.41 -14.29
C HIS A 75 -13.17 5.81 -13.64
N HIS A 76 -13.97 6.00 -12.60
CA HIS A 76 -14.08 7.29 -11.92
C HIS A 76 -13.39 7.29 -10.55
N GLU A 77 -12.10 7.00 -10.52
CA GLU A 77 -11.26 7.21 -9.32
C GLU A 77 -11.20 8.69 -8.85
N TRP A 78 -11.83 9.63 -9.59
CA TRP A 78 -11.62 11.06 -9.38
C TRP A 78 -12.87 11.93 -9.22
N LEU A 79 -14.06 11.35 -9.21
CA LEU A 79 -15.24 12.13 -8.87
C LEU A 79 -15.48 12.16 -7.36
N PRO A 80 -15.68 13.35 -6.76
CA PRO A 80 -16.14 13.43 -5.38
C PRO A 80 -17.45 12.65 -5.24
N LEU A 81 -17.72 12.12 -4.03
CA LEU A 81 -18.93 11.41 -3.62
C LEU A 81 -20.24 12.14 -4.03
N ILE A 82 -20.48 12.27 -5.31
CA ILE A 82 -21.74 12.75 -5.86
C ILE A 82 -22.60 11.52 -6.13
N ALA A 83 -23.85 11.59 -5.66
CA ALA A 83 -24.86 10.56 -5.74
C ALA A 83 -24.76 9.73 -7.03
N TRP A 84 -24.46 8.46 -6.88
CA TRP A 84 -24.47 7.50 -7.96
C TRP A 84 -25.93 7.22 -8.32
N ASP A 85 -26.37 7.67 -9.50
CA ASP A 85 -27.55 7.11 -10.15
C ASP A 85 -27.15 5.72 -10.65
N CYS A 86 -27.17 4.74 -9.74
CA CYS A 86 -27.07 3.34 -10.12
C CYS A 86 -28.36 2.96 -10.87
N PRO A 87 -28.28 2.44 -12.12
CA PRO A 87 -29.48 1.89 -12.78
C PRO A 87 -30.13 0.89 -11.82
N GLU A 88 -31.46 0.83 -11.80
CA GLU A 88 -32.25 -0.06 -10.95
C GLU A 88 -31.75 -1.50 -11.10
N SER A 89 -30.72 -1.88 -10.37
CA SER A 89 -30.31 -3.27 -10.28
C SER A 89 -31.44 -4.00 -9.58
N LYS A 90 -32.14 -4.81 -10.31
CA LYS A 90 -33.31 -5.56 -9.82
C LYS A 90 -32.83 -6.35 -8.60
N ASN A 91 -33.44 -6.09 -7.45
CA ASN A 91 -33.30 -6.92 -6.27
C ASN A 91 -33.88 -8.31 -6.57
N ILE A 92 -33.06 -9.15 -7.23
CA ILE A 92 -33.46 -10.51 -7.59
C ILE A 92 -33.24 -11.36 -6.34
N GLU A 93 -34.35 -11.73 -5.69
CA GLU A 93 -34.29 -12.79 -4.69
C GLU A 93 -33.90 -14.09 -5.39
N PRO A 94 -32.78 -14.73 -4.98
CA PRO A 94 -32.45 -16.03 -5.55
C PRO A 94 -33.55 -17.01 -5.18
N ARG A 95 -34.21 -17.58 -6.21
CA ARG A 95 -35.22 -18.62 -6.04
C ARG A 95 -34.58 -19.98 -6.20
N ASP A 96 -35.01 -20.94 -5.40
CA ASP A 96 -34.58 -22.34 -5.51
C ASP A 96 -33.06 -22.60 -5.26
N VAL A 97 -32.42 -21.79 -4.40
CA VAL A 97 -31.01 -21.96 -4.01
C VAL A 97 -30.87 -22.47 -2.57
N ALA A 98 -29.87 -23.30 -2.35
CA ALA A 98 -29.52 -23.74 -1.00
C ALA A 98 -28.74 -22.65 -0.26
N TRP A 99 -29.17 -22.28 0.93
CA TRP A 99 -28.48 -21.34 1.79
C TRP A 99 -27.55 -22.07 2.76
N HIS A 100 -26.33 -21.61 2.84
CA HIS A 100 -25.27 -22.14 3.69
C HIS A 100 -24.76 -21.08 4.65
N GLY A 101 -24.18 -21.49 5.78
CA GLY A 101 -23.54 -20.58 6.72
C GLY A 101 -22.09 -20.26 6.31
N ILE A 102 -21.72 -18.99 6.38
CA ILE A 102 -20.35 -18.53 6.19
C ILE A 102 -19.95 -17.55 7.31
N ARG A 103 -18.75 -17.70 7.86
CA ARG A 103 -18.25 -16.76 8.87
C ARG A 103 -17.46 -15.65 8.19
N LEU A 104 -17.87 -14.40 8.39
CA LEU A 104 -17.21 -13.22 7.90
C LEU A 104 -16.72 -12.32 9.06
N PRO A 105 -15.61 -11.56 8.89
CA PRO A 105 -14.71 -11.62 7.74
C PRO A 105 -13.94 -12.94 7.65
N GLY A 106 -13.31 -13.22 6.52
CA GLY A 106 -12.53 -14.45 6.31
C GLY A 106 -12.37 -14.84 4.85
N TRP A 107 -11.55 -15.86 4.61
CA TRP A 107 -11.28 -16.40 3.29
C TRP A 107 -12.39 -17.33 2.81
N TYR A 108 -12.77 -17.24 1.54
CA TYR A 108 -13.80 -18.11 0.95
C TYR A 108 -13.36 -19.56 0.85
N LYS A 109 -12.05 -19.81 0.59
CA LYS A 109 -11.46 -21.16 0.55
C LYS A 109 -11.71 -21.95 1.83
N ASP A 110 -11.69 -21.29 3.00
CA ASP A 110 -11.89 -21.92 4.31
C ASP A 110 -13.37 -22.26 4.58
N ARG A 111 -14.26 -21.95 3.64
CA ARG A 111 -15.72 -22.03 3.77
C ARG A 111 -16.38 -22.86 2.67
N GLY A 112 -15.60 -23.74 2.01
CA GLY A 112 -16.12 -24.61 0.94
C GLY A 112 -16.18 -23.96 -0.44
N LEU A 113 -15.59 -22.78 -0.60
CA LEU A 113 -15.53 -22.04 -1.87
C LEU A 113 -14.09 -21.92 -2.41
N ALA A 114 -13.23 -22.92 -2.15
CA ALA A 114 -11.80 -22.88 -2.49
C ALA A 114 -11.51 -22.67 -3.99
N GLY A 115 -12.30 -23.28 -4.85
CA GLY A 115 -12.14 -23.15 -6.32
C GLY A 115 -13.19 -22.26 -6.96
N PHE A 116 -13.97 -21.56 -6.16
CA PHE A 116 -15.14 -20.82 -6.64
C PHE A 116 -14.76 -19.56 -7.41
N ARG A 117 -15.49 -19.32 -8.49
CA ARG A 117 -15.58 -18.09 -9.26
C ARG A 117 -16.99 -17.96 -9.80
N GLY A 118 -17.52 -16.74 -9.75
CA GLY A 118 -18.93 -16.52 -10.13
C GLY A 118 -19.61 -15.54 -9.19
N GLU A 119 -20.93 -15.69 -9.01
CA GLU A 119 -21.73 -14.83 -8.14
C GLU A 119 -22.26 -15.60 -6.94
N ILE A 120 -22.11 -15.01 -5.76
CA ILE A 120 -22.76 -15.44 -4.53
C ILE A 120 -23.63 -14.32 -3.97
N THR A 121 -24.81 -14.68 -3.48
CA THR A 121 -25.60 -13.76 -2.67
C THR A 121 -25.38 -14.07 -1.20
N MET A 122 -25.07 -13.06 -0.42
CA MET A 122 -24.92 -13.15 1.03
C MET A 122 -25.99 -12.33 1.73
N ARG A 123 -26.43 -12.76 2.92
CA ARG A 123 -27.36 -12.01 3.76
C ARG A 123 -27.09 -12.14 5.23
N LYS A 124 -27.45 -11.10 5.98
CA LYS A 124 -27.46 -11.09 7.45
C LYS A 124 -28.65 -10.28 7.95
N THR A 125 -29.27 -10.77 9.01
CA THR A 125 -30.31 -10.04 9.76
C THR A 125 -29.67 -9.39 10.97
N VAL A 126 -29.91 -8.08 11.14
CA VAL A 126 -29.56 -7.31 12.34
C VAL A 126 -30.84 -6.81 13.01
N PHE A 127 -30.91 -6.91 14.34
CA PHE A 127 -32.07 -6.44 15.12
C PHE A 127 -31.76 -5.09 15.73
N LEU A 128 -32.61 -4.10 15.45
CA LEU A 128 -32.43 -2.73 15.94
C LEU A 128 -33.52 -2.38 16.96
N PRO A 129 -33.19 -1.60 17.98
CA PRO A 129 -34.15 -1.02 18.91
C PRO A 129 -35.01 0.03 18.18
N SER A 130 -36.18 0.33 18.75
CA SER A 130 -37.09 1.33 18.20
C SER A 130 -36.50 2.76 18.21
N SER A 131 -35.54 3.02 19.09
CA SER A 131 -34.80 4.29 19.15
C SER A 131 -33.99 4.59 17.90
N ASP A 132 -33.60 3.57 17.12
CA ASP A 132 -32.75 3.71 15.94
C ASP A 132 -33.51 3.58 14.63
N ALA A 133 -34.79 3.24 14.71
CA ALA A 133 -35.64 3.16 13.56
C ALA A 133 -35.73 4.52 12.81
N GLY A 134 -35.58 4.48 11.51
CA GLY A 134 -35.69 5.66 10.64
C GLY A 134 -34.51 6.60 10.66
N LYS A 135 -33.49 6.38 11.51
CA LYS A 135 -32.26 7.19 11.50
C LYS A 135 -31.37 6.85 10.32
N PRO A 136 -30.58 7.81 9.80
CA PRO A 136 -29.51 7.51 8.86
C PRO A 136 -28.40 6.69 9.55
N ALA A 137 -27.70 5.89 8.77
CA ALA A 137 -26.63 5.04 9.27
C ALA A 137 -25.45 4.97 8.31
N LEU A 138 -24.34 4.42 8.80
CA LEU A 138 -23.20 4.06 7.98
C LEU A 138 -22.96 2.55 8.11
N LEU A 139 -23.11 1.85 6.99
CA LEU A 139 -22.80 0.42 6.86
C LEU A 139 -21.36 0.26 6.41
N ARG A 140 -20.55 -0.46 7.20
CA ARG A 140 -19.17 -0.83 6.85
C ARG A 140 -19.06 -2.33 6.71
N LEU A 141 -18.51 -2.80 5.61
CA LEU A 141 -18.34 -4.23 5.31
C LEU A 141 -16.87 -4.61 5.02
N GLY A 142 -15.91 -3.70 5.33
CA GLY A 142 -14.50 -3.90 5.06
C GLY A 142 -14.15 -3.82 3.58
N THR A 143 -13.07 -4.48 3.19
CA THR A 143 -12.67 -4.69 1.80
C THR A 143 -12.95 -6.13 1.40
N MET A 144 -13.21 -6.41 0.13
CA MET A 144 -13.56 -7.76 -0.33
C MET A 144 -13.25 -8.00 -1.80
N ASN A 145 -13.04 -9.26 -2.16
CA ASN A 145 -12.90 -9.70 -3.55
C ASN A 145 -14.28 -10.15 -4.09
N ASP A 146 -14.75 -9.65 -5.27
CA ASP A 146 -14.12 -8.58 -6.03
C ASP A 146 -15.11 -7.41 -6.18
N ALA A 147 -16.27 -7.63 -6.81
CA ALA A 147 -17.29 -6.61 -7.00
C ALA A 147 -18.56 -6.93 -6.20
N ASP A 148 -19.21 -5.90 -5.64
CA ASP A 148 -20.46 -6.09 -4.91
C ASP A 148 -21.56 -5.08 -5.27
N HIS A 149 -22.79 -5.49 -4.99
CA HIS A 149 -23.92 -4.61 -4.77
C HIS A 149 -24.56 -4.95 -3.44
N THR A 150 -24.86 -3.94 -2.65
CA THR A 150 -25.36 -4.11 -1.28
C THR A 150 -26.67 -3.38 -1.06
N TRP A 151 -27.64 -4.08 -0.46
CA TRP A 151 -28.97 -3.57 -0.11
C TRP A 151 -29.20 -3.66 1.39
N VAL A 152 -29.97 -2.72 1.91
CA VAL A 152 -30.56 -2.76 3.25
C VAL A 152 -32.06 -2.69 3.13
N ASN A 153 -32.78 -3.69 3.65
CA ASN A 153 -34.22 -3.80 3.52
C ASN A 153 -34.77 -3.65 2.08
N GLY A 154 -34.00 -4.13 1.11
CA GLY A 154 -34.35 -4.04 -0.31
C GLY A 154 -34.00 -2.72 -1.00
N VAL A 155 -33.45 -1.73 -0.28
CA VAL A 155 -32.95 -0.47 -0.83
C VAL A 155 -31.48 -0.60 -1.14
N LEU A 156 -31.05 -0.33 -2.36
CA LEU A 156 -29.63 -0.31 -2.76
C LEU A 156 -28.91 0.81 -2.01
N VAL A 157 -27.85 0.48 -1.30
CA VAL A 157 -27.05 1.44 -0.52
C VAL A 157 -25.65 1.67 -1.11
N GLY A 158 -25.19 0.78 -1.98
CA GLY A 158 -23.90 0.95 -2.64
C GLY A 158 -23.44 -0.27 -3.42
N GLY A 159 -22.33 -0.13 -4.12
CA GLY A 159 -21.60 -1.17 -4.84
C GLY A 159 -20.21 -0.70 -5.19
N ARG A 160 -19.26 -1.61 -5.28
CA ARG A 160 -17.86 -1.37 -5.64
C ARG A 160 -17.35 -2.54 -6.48
N SER A 161 -16.41 -2.24 -7.39
CA SER A 161 -15.71 -3.27 -8.19
C SER A 161 -14.20 -3.30 -7.94
N ASN A 162 -13.70 -2.47 -7.04
CA ASN A 162 -12.29 -2.43 -6.66
C ASN A 162 -12.09 -3.20 -5.34
N VAL A 163 -11.19 -4.18 -5.35
CA VAL A 163 -10.91 -5.06 -4.21
C VAL A 163 -10.34 -4.33 -2.98
N TYR A 164 -9.70 -3.19 -3.18
CA TYR A 164 -9.04 -2.42 -2.12
C TYR A 164 -9.93 -1.32 -1.54
N GLU A 165 -11.04 -0.96 -2.20
CA GLU A 165 -11.92 0.07 -1.69
C GLU A 165 -12.75 -0.42 -0.51
N PRO A 166 -12.80 0.34 0.61
CA PRO A 166 -13.70 0.04 1.72
C PRO A 166 -15.16 0.13 1.28
N ARG A 167 -15.96 -0.84 1.71
CA ARG A 167 -17.41 -0.85 1.52
C ARG A 167 -18.06 -0.04 2.64
N ASP A 168 -17.93 1.27 2.55
CA ASP A 168 -18.52 2.25 3.45
C ASP A 168 -19.75 2.86 2.77
N TYR A 169 -20.93 2.33 3.10
CA TYR A 169 -22.18 2.66 2.41
C TYR A 169 -23.11 3.48 3.31
N PRO A 170 -23.46 4.72 2.94
CA PRO A 170 -24.43 5.50 3.68
C PRO A 170 -25.84 4.89 3.50
N VAL A 171 -26.53 4.67 4.62
CA VAL A 171 -27.91 4.23 4.66
C VAL A 171 -28.80 5.43 4.94
N ALA A 172 -29.69 5.76 4.02
CA ALA A 172 -30.55 6.94 4.12
C ALA A 172 -31.56 6.83 5.27
N ALA A 173 -32.00 7.97 5.77
CA ALA A 173 -33.09 8.02 6.75
C ALA A 173 -34.35 7.33 6.19
N GLY A 174 -35.07 6.59 7.05
CA GLY A 174 -36.30 5.88 6.70
C GLY A 174 -36.09 4.44 6.16
N VAL A 175 -34.86 4.02 5.88
CA VAL A 175 -34.56 2.65 5.40
C VAL A 175 -34.55 1.63 6.55
N LEU A 176 -33.97 2.00 7.70
CA LEU A 176 -33.90 1.15 8.87
C LEU A 176 -35.21 1.17 9.67
N ARG A 177 -35.59 0.04 10.24
CA ARG A 177 -36.82 -0.13 11.04
C ARG A 177 -36.53 -0.78 12.38
N ALA A 178 -37.45 -0.66 13.32
CA ALA A 178 -37.37 -1.38 14.57
C ALA A 178 -37.51 -2.90 14.32
N GLY A 179 -36.76 -3.69 15.07
CA GLY A 179 -36.73 -5.15 14.92
C GLY A 179 -35.77 -5.58 13.79
N ALA A 180 -36.20 -6.56 13.00
CA ALA A 180 -35.35 -7.21 12.01
C ALA A 180 -35.09 -6.32 10.77
N ASN A 181 -33.81 -6.15 10.44
CA ASN A 181 -33.35 -5.49 9.20
C ASN A 181 -32.46 -6.46 8.44
N GLU A 182 -32.71 -6.62 7.14
CA GLU A 182 -31.88 -7.47 6.28
C GLU A 182 -30.82 -6.63 5.57
N ILE A 183 -29.58 -7.06 5.67
CA ILE A 183 -28.46 -6.63 4.83
C ILE A 183 -28.26 -7.75 3.82
N ARG A 184 -28.33 -7.44 2.51
CA ARG A 184 -28.11 -8.36 1.41
C ARG A 184 -27.00 -7.84 0.52
N MET A 185 -26.11 -8.72 0.09
CA MET A 185 -24.99 -8.41 -0.76
C MET A 185 -24.93 -9.44 -1.89
N ARG A 186 -24.93 -8.98 -3.16
CA ARG A 186 -24.51 -9.77 -4.31
C ARG A 186 -23.02 -9.53 -4.51
N LEU A 187 -22.24 -10.57 -4.52
CA LEU A 187 -20.79 -10.51 -4.58
C LEU A 187 -20.29 -11.36 -5.73
N VAL A 188 -19.50 -10.77 -6.61
CA VAL A 188 -18.79 -11.46 -7.68
C VAL A 188 -17.39 -11.79 -7.20
N VAL A 189 -17.00 -13.04 -7.36
CA VAL A 189 -15.64 -13.57 -7.13
C VAL A 189 -15.04 -13.88 -8.50
N GLU A 190 -14.05 -13.11 -8.91
CA GLU A 190 -13.48 -13.19 -10.25
C GLU A 190 -12.54 -14.38 -10.43
N ARG A 191 -11.87 -14.76 -9.35
CA ARG A 191 -10.87 -15.84 -9.30
C ARG A 191 -10.89 -16.52 -7.94
N PRO A 192 -10.47 -17.79 -7.87
CA PRO A 192 -10.29 -18.49 -6.60
C PRO A 192 -9.40 -17.74 -5.61
N GLY A 193 -9.66 -17.89 -4.32
CA GLY A 193 -8.86 -17.27 -3.26
C GLY A 193 -9.40 -15.94 -2.75
N GLY A 194 -10.64 -15.54 -3.11
CA GLY A 194 -11.27 -14.33 -2.59
C GLY A 194 -11.54 -14.35 -1.09
N ARG A 195 -11.80 -13.15 -0.54
CA ARG A 195 -12.06 -12.95 0.89
C ARG A 195 -12.93 -11.72 1.15
N VAL A 196 -13.55 -11.67 2.32
CA VAL A 196 -13.79 -10.42 3.05
C VAL A 196 -12.63 -10.26 4.01
N THR A 197 -11.88 -9.17 3.89
CA THR A 197 -10.56 -9.04 4.51
C THR A 197 -10.63 -9.16 6.03
N PRO A 198 -9.94 -10.13 6.65
CA PRO A 198 -9.87 -10.27 8.09
C PRO A 198 -9.34 -9.02 8.78
N GLY A 199 -9.84 -8.74 10.01
CA GLY A 199 -9.42 -7.57 10.78
C GLY A 199 -10.04 -6.24 10.37
N LYS A 200 -10.70 -6.15 9.21
CA LYS A 200 -11.45 -4.94 8.82
C LYS A 200 -12.80 -4.86 9.52
N ARG A 201 -13.26 -3.63 9.75
CA ARG A 201 -14.54 -3.38 10.45
C ARG A 201 -15.73 -3.83 9.61
N MET A 202 -16.59 -4.64 10.24
CA MET A 202 -17.91 -4.97 9.71
C MET A 202 -18.94 -4.48 10.71
N THR A 203 -19.52 -3.31 10.50
CA THR A 203 -20.42 -2.63 11.46
C THR A 203 -21.55 -1.88 10.78
N LEU A 204 -22.67 -1.74 11.47
CA LEU A 204 -23.70 -0.74 11.18
C LEU A 204 -23.65 0.30 12.29
N THR A 205 -23.36 1.56 11.95
CA THR A 205 -23.24 2.67 12.90
C THR A 205 -24.42 3.60 12.74
N ILE A 206 -25.15 3.88 13.84
CA ILE A 206 -26.35 4.72 13.89
C ILE A 206 -26.16 5.75 15.02
N GLY A 207 -25.78 6.99 14.67
CA GLY A 207 -25.34 7.94 15.69
C GLY A 207 -24.13 7.41 16.47
N ASP A 208 -24.28 7.25 17.79
CA ASP A 208 -23.23 6.70 18.67
C ASP A 208 -23.34 5.16 18.83
N ASP A 209 -24.42 4.55 18.35
CA ASP A 209 -24.63 3.09 18.47
C ASP A 209 -23.90 2.35 17.34
N ILE A 210 -23.16 1.30 17.72
CA ILE A 210 -22.39 0.46 16.80
C ILE A 210 -22.84 -1.00 16.93
N PHE A 211 -23.37 -1.56 15.85
CA PHE A 211 -23.77 -2.96 15.75
C PHE A 211 -22.71 -3.74 14.98
N ASP A 212 -22.15 -4.77 15.63
CA ASP A 212 -21.20 -5.68 15.00
C ASP A 212 -21.91 -6.58 13.99
N LEU A 213 -21.42 -6.61 12.76
CA LEU A 213 -21.90 -7.45 11.67
C LEU A 213 -21.00 -8.66 11.41
N SER A 214 -19.91 -8.81 12.14
CA SER A 214 -19.04 -9.98 12.02
C SER A 214 -19.77 -11.28 12.41
N GLY A 215 -19.15 -12.42 12.16
CA GLY A 215 -19.70 -13.72 12.54
C GLY A 215 -20.46 -14.41 11.40
N ILE A 216 -21.54 -15.12 11.71
CA ILE A 216 -22.24 -15.93 10.72
C ILE A 216 -23.14 -15.09 9.82
N TRP A 217 -22.92 -15.23 8.51
CA TRP A 217 -23.79 -14.82 7.43
C TRP A 217 -24.37 -16.05 6.75
N GLN A 218 -25.40 -15.87 5.95
CA GLN A 218 -25.89 -16.88 5.03
C GLN A 218 -25.43 -16.54 3.61
N TYR A 219 -25.02 -17.53 2.82
CA TYR A 219 -24.73 -17.36 1.41
C TYR A 219 -25.42 -18.42 0.56
N ALA A 220 -25.63 -18.08 -0.70
CA ALA A 220 -26.08 -18.98 -1.75
C ALA A 220 -25.29 -18.70 -3.02
N VAL A 221 -24.88 -19.75 -3.76
CA VAL A 221 -24.29 -19.61 -5.08
C VAL A 221 -25.43 -19.29 -6.05
N THR A 222 -25.33 -18.17 -6.74
CA THR A 222 -26.34 -17.69 -7.69
C THR A 222 -25.92 -17.85 -9.16
N ALA A 223 -24.61 -17.81 -9.42
CA ALA A 223 -24.04 -18.18 -10.71
C ALA A 223 -22.62 -18.70 -10.53
N GLU A 224 -22.20 -19.63 -11.36
CA GLU A 224 -20.83 -20.17 -11.37
C GLU A 224 -20.22 -19.96 -12.77
N ALA A 225 -18.98 -19.48 -12.81
CA ALA A 225 -18.25 -19.31 -14.04
C ALA A 225 -17.38 -20.55 -14.34
N ASP A 226 -17.27 -20.89 -15.61
CA ASP A 226 -16.45 -22.01 -16.11
C ASP A 226 -14.95 -21.68 -16.14
N ARG A 227 -14.62 -20.40 -16.15
CA ARG A 227 -13.24 -19.86 -16.19
C ARG A 227 -13.11 -18.61 -15.34
N ASP A 228 -11.88 -18.26 -15.02
CA ASP A 228 -11.55 -17.03 -14.33
C ASP A 228 -11.95 -15.81 -15.16
N CYS A 229 -12.27 -14.71 -14.49
CA CYS A 229 -12.47 -13.43 -15.16
C CYS A 229 -11.15 -13.00 -15.85
N PRO A 230 -11.18 -12.62 -17.12
CA PRO A 230 -10.01 -12.10 -17.81
C PRO A 230 -9.41 -10.89 -17.09
N PHE A 231 -8.07 -10.78 -17.08
CA PHE A 231 -7.43 -9.58 -16.61
C PHE A 231 -7.67 -8.42 -17.56
N GLU A 232 -7.94 -7.25 -17.02
CA GLU A 232 -7.88 -6.02 -17.81
C GLU A 232 -6.43 -5.75 -18.21
N ASP A 233 -6.19 -5.44 -19.48
CA ASP A 233 -4.89 -4.94 -19.91
C ASP A 233 -4.79 -3.44 -19.59
N PHE A 234 -4.21 -3.13 -18.46
CA PHE A 234 -3.98 -1.75 -18.02
C PHE A 234 -2.92 -1.06 -18.89
N VAL A 235 -3.28 -0.77 -20.14
CA VAL A 235 -2.39 -0.16 -21.13
C VAL A 235 -1.76 1.14 -20.60
N ARG A 236 -2.47 1.89 -19.75
CA ARG A 236 -1.99 3.11 -19.10
C ARG A 236 -0.77 2.87 -18.17
N TRP A 237 -0.60 1.63 -17.65
CA TRP A 237 0.54 1.26 -16.80
C TRP A 237 1.74 0.73 -17.58
N LYS A 238 1.62 0.61 -18.92
CA LYS A 238 2.76 0.17 -19.73
C LYS A 238 3.85 1.23 -19.73
N PRO A 239 5.11 0.82 -19.98
CA PRO A 239 6.22 1.76 -20.02
C PRO A 239 5.92 3.00 -20.86
N THR A 240 6.33 4.16 -20.42
CA THR A 240 6.07 5.50 -21.00
C THR A 240 4.62 6.00 -20.97
N GLY A 241 3.63 5.17 -20.64
CA GLY A 241 2.23 5.54 -20.79
C GLY A 241 1.83 6.79 -19.99
N LEU A 242 2.10 6.78 -18.69
CA LEU A 242 1.77 7.90 -17.80
C LEU A 242 2.71 9.07 -17.96
N TYR A 243 3.98 8.82 -18.30
CA TYR A 243 4.90 9.88 -18.65
C TYR A 243 4.35 10.73 -19.80
N ASN A 244 3.97 10.10 -20.91
CA ASN A 244 3.49 10.81 -22.09
C ASN A 244 2.14 11.49 -21.87
N ALA A 245 1.21 10.80 -21.20
CA ALA A 245 -0.18 11.26 -21.10
C ALA A 245 -0.42 12.24 -19.94
N MET A 246 0.28 12.06 -18.80
CA MET A 246 0.00 12.82 -17.59
C MET A 246 1.14 13.74 -17.17
N LEU A 247 2.38 13.27 -17.22
CA LEU A 247 3.52 14.00 -16.69
C LEU A 247 4.06 15.05 -17.68
N ALA A 248 4.30 14.67 -18.93
CA ALA A 248 4.91 15.55 -19.94
C ALA A 248 4.13 16.87 -20.13
N PRO A 249 2.80 16.91 -20.08
CA PRO A 249 2.05 18.16 -20.12
C PRO A 249 2.33 19.13 -18.95
N CYS A 250 2.90 18.62 -17.84
CA CYS A 250 3.19 19.41 -16.65
C CYS A 250 4.55 20.12 -16.70
N PHE A 251 5.47 19.73 -17.56
CA PHE A 251 6.81 20.33 -17.62
C PHE A 251 6.84 21.85 -17.83
N PRO A 252 5.87 22.52 -18.52
CA PRO A 252 5.81 23.98 -18.58
C PRO A 252 5.54 24.68 -17.25
N TYR A 253 5.05 23.95 -16.23
CA TYR A 253 4.79 24.52 -14.91
C TYR A 253 6.04 24.45 -14.03
N ALA A 254 6.40 25.55 -13.41
CA ALA A 254 7.46 25.54 -12.40
C ALA A 254 7.00 24.80 -11.13
N VAL A 255 7.76 23.80 -10.71
CA VAL A 255 7.52 23.05 -9.49
C VAL A 255 8.64 23.28 -8.47
N ARG A 256 8.32 23.26 -7.19
CA ARG A 256 9.31 23.48 -6.12
C ARG A 256 9.99 22.18 -5.69
N ALA A 257 9.27 21.08 -5.69
CA ALA A 257 9.73 19.75 -5.32
C ALA A 257 8.78 18.68 -5.88
N VAL A 258 9.23 17.45 -5.91
CA VAL A 258 8.43 16.26 -6.23
C VAL A 258 8.23 15.45 -4.97
N LEU A 259 7.00 14.97 -4.78
CA LEU A 259 6.64 13.95 -3.80
C LEU A 259 6.38 12.66 -4.57
N TRP A 260 7.21 11.64 -4.34
CA TRP A 260 7.10 10.32 -4.98
C TRP A 260 6.62 9.31 -3.96
N TYR A 261 5.46 8.70 -4.18
CA TYR A 261 4.87 7.67 -3.32
C TYR A 261 4.41 6.51 -4.19
N GLN A 262 5.29 5.58 -4.46
CA GLN A 262 5.09 4.42 -5.34
C GLN A 262 6.19 3.40 -5.04
N GLY A 263 5.99 2.14 -5.38
CA GLY A 263 6.95 1.06 -5.23
C GLY A 263 6.26 -0.31 -5.24
N GLU A 264 5.00 -0.36 -4.88
CA GLU A 264 4.21 -1.58 -4.69
C GLU A 264 4.19 -2.47 -5.95
N SER A 265 4.05 -1.86 -7.12
CA SER A 265 4.02 -2.58 -8.40
C SER A 265 5.40 -3.03 -8.89
N ASN A 266 6.47 -2.63 -8.22
CA ASN A 266 7.85 -3.00 -8.52
C ASN A 266 8.44 -3.98 -7.50
N THR A 267 7.64 -4.53 -6.58
CA THR A 267 8.09 -5.50 -5.57
C THR A 267 8.26 -6.94 -6.08
N GLY A 268 8.00 -7.18 -7.36
CA GLY A 268 8.15 -8.49 -8.01
C GLY A 268 9.59 -8.81 -8.43
N ASP A 269 9.73 -9.58 -9.50
CA ASP A 269 11.02 -10.09 -10.01
C ASP A 269 12.06 -9.01 -10.31
N ARG A 270 11.61 -7.76 -10.57
CA ARG A 270 12.49 -6.61 -10.85
C ARG A 270 12.77 -5.71 -9.65
N ALA A 271 12.40 -6.12 -8.44
CA ALA A 271 12.60 -5.30 -7.24
C ALA A 271 14.07 -4.86 -7.03
N MET A 272 15.04 -5.69 -7.44
CA MET A 272 16.45 -5.34 -7.39
C MET A 272 16.87 -4.20 -8.32
N GLN A 273 16.13 -3.95 -9.41
CA GLN A 273 16.41 -2.90 -10.39
C GLN A 273 15.76 -1.56 -10.02
N TYR A 274 14.80 -1.58 -9.09
CA TYR A 274 14.00 -0.42 -8.73
C TYR A 274 14.83 0.81 -8.36
N GLY A 275 15.93 0.64 -7.64
CA GLY A 275 16.81 1.74 -7.27
C GLY A 275 17.45 2.43 -8.47
N ASP A 276 17.87 1.67 -9.47
CA ASP A 276 18.46 2.22 -10.68
C ASP A 276 17.41 2.90 -11.56
N GLU A 277 16.20 2.32 -11.65
CA GLU A 277 15.07 2.95 -12.33
C GLU A 277 14.65 4.25 -11.63
N LEU A 278 14.61 4.27 -10.30
CA LEU A 278 14.27 5.46 -9.52
C LEU A 278 15.32 6.58 -9.71
N LYS A 279 16.60 6.25 -9.72
CA LYS A 279 17.68 7.21 -10.02
C LYS A 279 17.54 7.77 -11.44
N ALA A 280 17.30 6.90 -12.41
CA ALA A 280 17.11 7.30 -13.80
C ALA A 280 15.87 8.21 -13.99
N MET A 281 14.76 7.87 -13.32
CA MET A 281 13.54 8.69 -13.34
C MET A 281 13.78 10.07 -12.71
N ILE A 282 14.43 10.15 -11.56
CA ILE A 282 14.75 11.43 -10.90
C ILE A 282 15.59 12.31 -11.82
N GLN A 283 16.64 11.73 -12.41
CA GLN A 283 17.52 12.46 -13.33
C GLN A 283 16.77 12.92 -14.58
N LEU A 284 15.94 12.04 -15.18
CA LEU A 284 15.08 12.39 -16.32
C LEU A 284 14.20 13.59 -15.99
N TRP A 285 13.47 13.54 -14.86
CA TRP A 285 12.54 14.61 -14.52
C TRP A 285 13.26 15.92 -14.22
N ARG A 286 14.42 15.88 -13.56
CA ARG A 286 15.28 17.06 -13.36
C ARG A 286 15.70 17.73 -14.69
N VAL A 287 16.07 16.92 -15.67
CA VAL A 287 16.42 17.40 -17.01
C VAL A 287 15.21 18.03 -17.70
N LYS A 288 14.04 17.35 -17.67
CA LYS A 288 12.81 17.83 -18.35
C LYS A 288 12.25 19.10 -17.74
N TRP A 289 12.38 19.29 -16.42
CA TRP A 289 12.02 20.53 -15.74
C TRP A 289 13.11 21.61 -15.79
N HIS A 290 14.27 21.31 -16.37
CA HIS A 290 15.45 22.21 -16.36
C HIS A 290 15.84 22.63 -14.93
N GLN A 291 15.71 21.75 -13.96
CA GLN A 291 16.02 21.95 -12.55
C GLN A 291 16.93 20.81 -12.06
N PRO A 292 18.26 20.87 -12.27
CA PRO A 292 19.18 19.78 -11.92
C PRO A 292 19.17 19.43 -10.43
N ASP A 293 18.86 20.41 -9.59
CA ASP A 293 18.83 20.26 -8.13
C ASP A 293 17.41 20.14 -7.58
N MET A 294 16.42 19.82 -8.41
CA MET A 294 15.02 19.70 -7.98
C MET A 294 14.90 18.68 -6.85
N PRO A 295 14.36 19.07 -5.68
CA PRO A 295 14.22 18.17 -4.54
C PRO A 295 13.19 17.07 -4.80
N PHE A 296 13.51 15.84 -4.35
CA PHE A 296 12.59 14.71 -4.31
C PHE A 296 12.39 14.22 -2.89
N LEU A 297 11.15 14.01 -2.52
CA LEU A 297 10.74 13.38 -1.26
C LEU A 297 10.15 12.02 -1.61
N ILE A 298 10.85 10.95 -1.27
CA ILE A 298 10.43 9.56 -1.53
C ILE A 298 9.70 9.07 -0.29
N VAL A 299 8.42 8.75 -0.41
CA VAL A 299 7.66 8.11 0.67
C VAL A 299 7.90 6.61 0.58
N GLN A 300 8.59 6.06 1.58
CA GLN A 300 8.93 4.65 1.64
C GLN A 300 7.69 3.77 1.74
N LEU A 301 7.73 2.57 1.16
CA LEU A 301 6.63 1.62 1.25
C LEU A 301 6.31 1.30 2.72
N PRO A 302 5.03 1.39 3.13
CA PRO A 302 4.59 1.00 4.46
C PRO A 302 4.64 -0.53 4.63
N LYS A 303 4.34 -1.03 5.82
CA LYS A 303 4.18 -2.46 6.04
C LYS A 303 2.91 -2.99 5.37
N PHE A 304 3.00 -4.22 4.86
CA PHE A 304 1.88 -4.92 4.26
C PHE A 304 2.11 -6.44 4.27
N ASP A 305 1.13 -7.21 4.75
CA ASP A 305 1.20 -8.66 4.78
C ASP A 305 0.68 -9.25 3.47
N ILE A 306 1.60 -9.60 2.57
CA ILE A 306 1.29 -10.27 1.32
C ILE A 306 1.52 -11.77 1.49
N ASP A 307 0.46 -12.53 1.68
CA ASP A 307 0.50 -14.00 1.78
C ASP A 307 1.11 -14.71 0.55
N ALA A 308 1.31 -14.01 -0.56
CA ALA A 308 1.61 -14.64 -1.86
C ALA A 308 3.02 -14.37 -2.40
N ILE A 309 3.84 -13.54 -1.78
CA ILE A 309 5.19 -13.24 -2.26
C ILE A 309 6.20 -13.78 -1.25
N GLU A 310 6.68 -14.99 -1.51
CA GLU A 310 7.64 -15.70 -0.65
C GLU A 310 9.00 -14.97 -0.52
N ASP A 311 9.35 -14.03 -1.39
CA ASP A 311 10.70 -13.51 -1.52
C ASP A 311 10.93 -12.04 -1.18
N GLY A 312 10.08 -11.44 -0.37
CA GLY A 312 10.46 -10.17 0.27
C GLY A 312 10.83 -9.01 -0.66
N GLY A 313 10.22 -8.90 -1.83
CA GLY A 313 10.43 -7.76 -2.73
C GLY A 313 10.11 -6.42 -2.06
N TRP A 314 9.24 -6.41 -1.08
CA TRP A 314 8.88 -5.24 -0.29
C TRP A 314 10.06 -4.64 0.49
N PRO A 315 10.83 -5.42 1.27
CA PRO A 315 12.06 -4.93 1.91
C PRO A 315 13.12 -4.45 0.93
N LEU A 316 13.25 -5.12 -0.23
CA LEU A 316 14.19 -4.70 -1.28
C LEU A 316 13.86 -3.32 -1.83
N VAL A 317 12.57 -3.06 -2.15
CA VAL A 317 12.15 -1.73 -2.63
C VAL A 317 12.41 -0.67 -1.56
N ARG A 318 12.10 -0.93 -0.27
CA ARG A 318 12.40 -0.01 0.83
C ARG A 318 13.89 0.29 0.96
N GLU A 319 14.75 -0.71 0.79
CA GLU A 319 16.20 -0.54 0.79
C GLU A 319 16.64 0.36 -0.37
N GLN A 320 16.09 0.12 -1.58
CA GLN A 320 16.41 0.93 -2.76
C GLN A 320 15.95 2.40 -2.59
N GLU A 321 14.76 2.62 -2.03
CA GLU A 321 14.25 3.96 -1.72
C GLU A 321 15.18 4.71 -0.75
N TRP A 322 15.71 4.02 0.24
CA TRP A 322 16.66 4.59 1.19
C TRP A 322 18.02 4.86 0.55
N ASN A 323 18.57 3.91 -0.21
CA ASN A 323 19.85 4.01 -0.85
C ASN A 323 19.91 5.16 -1.87
N VAL A 324 18.87 5.30 -2.70
CA VAL A 324 18.77 6.39 -3.67
C VAL A 324 18.84 7.77 -3.00
N ALA A 325 18.20 7.93 -1.84
CA ALA A 325 18.28 9.18 -1.08
C ALA A 325 19.67 9.44 -0.46
N ASN A 326 20.46 8.40 -0.21
CA ASN A 326 21.83 8.57 0.25
C ASN A 326 22.83 8.77 -0.90
N GLU A 327 22.51 8.30 -2.11
CA GLU A 327 23.38 8.40 -3.30
C GLU A 327 23.18 9.71 -4.08
N LEU A 328 21.95 10.24 -4.09
CA LEU A 328 21.62 11.43 -4.86
C LEU A 328 21.46 12.67 -3.97
N GLU A 329 22.07 13.77 -4.39
CA GLU A 329 21.84 15.06 -3.75
C GLU A 329 20.36 15.52 -3.93
N ASN A 330 19.86 16.26 -2.95
CA ASN A 330 18.49 16.78 -2.92
C ASN A 330 17.40 15.70 -3.05
N VAL A 331 17.64 14.53 -2.46
CA VAL A 331 16.65 13.47 -2.28
C VAL A 331 16.55 13.11 -0.81
N ALA A 332 15.36 12.89 -0.28
CA ALA A 332 15.14 12.42 1.08
C ALA A 332 14.07 11.33 1.09
N THR A 333 14.25 10.32 1.94
CA THR A 333 13.26 9.27 2.19
C THR A 333 12.44 9.59 3.43
N VAL A 334 11.15 9.40 3.32
CA VAL A 334 10.18 9.53 4.41
C VAL A 334 9.80 8.12 4.87
N VAL A 335 10.29 7.69 6.02
CA VAL A 335 10.06 6.35 6.56
C VAL A 335 8.63 6.22 7.07
N THR A 336 7.89 5.18 6.64
CA THR A 336 6.46 4.99 6.91
C THR A 336 6.10 3.58 7.37
N LEU A 337 7.04 2.83 7.94
CA LEU A 337 6.82 1.44 8.38
C LEU A 337 5.61 1.27 9.31
N ASP A 338 5.37 2.22 10.20
CA ASP A 338 4.29 2.22 11.19
C ASP A 338 2.97 2.79 10.66
N ALA A 339 2.97 3.42 9.48
CA ALA A 339 1.77 4.02 8.88
C ALA A 339 0.88 2.97 8.19
N GLY A 340 1.41 1.78 7.88
CA GLY A 340 0.71 0.70 7.22
C GLY A 340 -0.09 -0.19 8.17
N GLU A 341 -1.04 -0.92 7.58
CA GLU A 341 -1.76 -2.01 8.23
C GLU A 341 -1.43 -3.30 7.48
N GLY A 342 -1.06 -4.39 8.19
CA GLY A 342 -0.70 -5.66 7.54
C GLY A 342 -1.78 -6.18 6.59
N ASN A 343 -3.04 -5.91 6.87
CA ASN A 343 -4.17 -6.36 6.07
C ASN A 343 -4.68 -5.33 5.05
N ASP A 344 -3.96 -4.25 4.81
CA ASP A 344 -4.37 -3.22 3.85
C ASP A 344 -3.17 -2.65 3.09
N LEU A 345 -3.22 -2.74 1.76
CA LEU A 345 -2.22 -2.16 0.87
C LEU A 345 -2.17 -0.62 0.98
N HIS A 346 -3.29 0.01 1.33
CA HIS A 346 -3.44 1.45 1.38
C HIS A 346 -3.52 1.93 2.83
N PRO A 347 -2.43 2.46 3.40
CA PRO A 347 -2.43 2.95 4.78
C PRO A 347 -3.54 3.96 5.05
N TYR A 348 -4.28 3.78 6.13
CA TYR A 348 -5.34 4.73 6.53
C TYR A 348 -4.79 6.01 7.15
N ASP A 349 -3.67 5.92 7.85
CA ASP A 349 -3.07 7.08 8.53
C ASP A 349 -2.28 7.98 7.56
N LYS A 350 -2.99 8.56 6.60
CA LYS A 350 -2.42 9.54 5.66
C LYS A 350 -1.93 10.81 6.37
N LYS A 351 -2.45 11.09 7.57
CA LYS A 351 -1.99 12.25 8.34
C LYS A 351 -0.57 12.06 8.84
N LEU A 352 -0.24 10.90 9.39
CA LEU A 352 1.13 10.58 9.83
C LEU A 352 2.12 10.68 8.67
N VAL A 353 1.77 10.11 7.51
CA VAL A 353 2.57 10.21 6.30
C VAL A 353 2.77 11.69 5.90
N ALA A 354 1.69 12.47 5.88
CA ALA A 354 1.75 13.89 5.51
C ALA A 354 2.58 14.73 6.50
N ASP A 355 2.50 14.45 7.80
CA ASP A 355 3.28 15.14 8.82
C ASP A 355 4.79 14.86 8.63
N ARG A 356 5.17 13.63 8.32
CA ARG A 356 6.56 13.26 8.03
C ARG A 356 7.07 13.84 6.71
N VAL A 357 6.23 13.82 5.66
CA VAL A 357 6.54 14.52 4.40
C VAL A 357 6.74 16.01 4.64
N PHE A 358 5.88 16.64 5.46
CA PHE A 358 6.03 18.03 5.82
C PHE A 358 7.37 18.29 6.53
N ASN A 359 7.74 17.44 7.49
CA ASN A 359 9.02 17.54 8.21
C ASN A 359 10.21 17.45 7.23
N ALA A 360 10.24 16.45 6.35
CA ALA A 360 11.28 16.29 5.33
C ALA A 360 11.31 17.47 4.34
N ALA A 361 10.15 18.02 3.96
CA ALA A 361 10.08 19.20 3.10
C ALA A 361 10.62 20.46 3.79
N MET A 362 10.35 20.64 5.08
CA MET A 362 10.91 21.78 5.83
C MET A 362 12.43 21.76 5.86
N ASP A 363 13.02 20.59 6.04
CA ASP A 363 14.46 20.39 5.99
C ASP A 363 15.04 20.56 4.57
N LEU A 364 14.60 19.68 3.66
CA LEU A 364 15.21 19.55 2.33
C LEU A 364 14.87 20.72 1.38
N VAL A 365 13.61 21.16 1.37
CA VAL A 365 13.11 22.11 0.33
C VAL A 365 13.20 23.55 0.81
N TYR A 366 13.04 23.77 2.11
CA TYR A 366 12.94 25.12 2.69
C TYR A 366 14.12 25.48 3.58
N GLY A 367 15.07 24.57 3.86
CA GLY A 367 16.22 24.80 4.75
C GLY A 367 15.79 25.32 6.12
N ARG A 368 14.69 24.81 6.66
CA ARG A 368 14.12 25.17 7.94
C ARG A 368 14.42 24.10 8.97
N GLN A 369 14.42 24.50 10.24
CA GLN A 369 14.55 23.53 11.33
C GLN A 369 13.45 22.48 11.25
N ALA A 370 13.84 21.21 11.26
CA ALA A 370 13.02 20.03 11.18
C ALA A 370 13.53 18.96 12.17
N GLN A 371 12.75 17.94 12.41
CA GLN A 371 13.19 16.79 13.20
C GLN A 371 14.14 15.96 12.35
N PRO A 372 15.40 15.73 12.79
CA PRO A 372 16.37 14.98 12.00
C PRO A 372 16.03 13.48 11.98
N GLN A 373 16.38 12.82 10.89
CA GLN A 373 16.14 11.40 10.68
C GLN A 373 17.21 10.55 11.36
N PRO A 374 16.86 9.64 12.33
CA PRO A 374 17.82 8.69 12.88
C PRO A 374 18.18 7.62 11.84
N ALA A 375 19.44 7.23 11.80
CA ALA A 375 19.93 6.15 10.95
C ALA A 375 21.17 5.50 11.56
N VAL A 376 21.42 4.23 11.26
CA VAL A 376 22.69 3.56 11.58
C VAL A 376 23.79 4.15 10.70
N GLU A 377 24.90 4.55 11.32
CA GLU A 377 26.06 5.10 10.61
C GLU A 377 27.24 4.13 10.56
N THR A 378 27.54 3.47 11.68
CA THR A 378 28.67 2.54 11.78
C THR A 378 28.28 1.31 12.60
N ILE A 379 28.96 0.21 12.33
CA ILE A 379 28.84 -1.02 13.09
C ILE A 379 30.21 -1.44 13.64
N GLU A 380 30.24 -1.95 14.87
CA GLU A 380 31.42 -2.40 15.53
C GLU A 380 31.20 -3.75 16.23
N VAL A 381 32.11 -4.67 16.08
CA VAL A 381 32.10 -5.96 16.81
C VAL A 381 32.91 -5.84 18.07
N CYS A 382 32.27 -5.95 19.24
CA CYS A 382 32.84 -5.81 20.57
C CYS A 382 32.72 -7.14 21.34
N GLY A 383 33.62 -8.07 21.13
CA GLY A 383 33.56 -9.40 21.75
C GLY A 383 32.38 -10.22 21.23
N ASP A 384 31.41 -10.53 22.08
CA ASP A 384 30.18 -11.24 21.76
C ASP A 384 29.03 -10.29 21.45
N LEU A 385 29.28 -9.01 21.25
CA LEU A 385 28.32 -8.00 20.94
C LEU A 385 28.58 -7.35 19.58
N LEU A 386 27.51 -7.04 18.85
CA LEU A 386 27.53 -6.16 17.72
C LEU A 386 26.86 -4.84 18.15
N ARG A 387 27.61 -3.74 18.05
CA ARG A 387 27.12 -2.39 18.38
C ARG A 387 26.91 -1.60 17.08
N MET A 388 25.72 -1.09 16.90
CA MET A 388 25.34 -0.25 15.75
C MET A 388 25.13 1.18 16.26
N HIS A 389 26.00 2.08 15.83
CA HIS A 389 25.97 3.49 16.23
C HIS A 389 25.01 4.27 15.34
N CYS A 390 24.05 4.93 15.96
CA CYS A 390 23.08 5.75 15.25
C CYS A 390 23.43 7.23 15.34
N VAL A 391 23.14 7.93 14.24
CA VAL A 391 23.26 9.38 14.13
C VAL A 391 21.94 9.95 13.65
N TRP A 392 21.71 11.23 13.91
CA TRP A 392 20.55 11.97 13.40
C TRP A 392 21.02 12.87 12.27
N ARG A 393 20.38 12.72 11.11
CA ARG A 393 20.73 13.43 9.89
C ARG A 393 19.66 14.50 9.59
N SER A 394 20.12 15.72 9.38
CA SER A 394 19.34 16.83 8.82
C SER A 394 20.22 17.52 7.79
N ARG A 395 19.62 17.99 6.70
CA ARG A 395 20.38 18.73 5.67
C ARG A 395 20.62 20.18 6.05
N SER A 396 19.79 20.72 6.92
CA SER A 396 19.98 22.08 7.48
C SER A 396 21.05 22.15 8.57
N ASP A 397 21.47 21.00 9.10
CA ASP A 397 22.44 20.91 10.18
C ASP A 397 23.26 19.61 10.02
N GLU A 398 24.57 19.76 9.67
CA GLU A 398 25.45 18.60 9.45
C GLU A 398 25.53 17.75 10.71
N ARG A 399 25.13 16.47 10.61
CA ARG A 399 25.29 15.37 11.58
C ARG A 399 25.18 15.77 13.05
N ILE A 400 23.97 15.76 13.58
CA ILE A 400 23.75 15.91 15.01
C ILE A 400 24.06 14.57 15.68
N ARG A 401 25.32 14.38 16.14
CA ARG A 401 25.60 13.44 17.23
C ARG A 401 25.11 14.11 18.51
N SER A 402 23.92 13.75 18.95
CA SER A 402 23.44 14.24 20.21
C SER A 402 23.52 13.14 21.26
N GLU A 403 24.51 13.20 22.16
CA GLU A 403 24.56 12.36 23.37
C GLU A 403 23.30 12.48 24.22
N SER A 404 22.48 13.49 23.95
CA SER A 404 21.19 13.73 24.61
C SER A 404 20.00 13.02 23.94
N ARG A 405 20.12 12.53 22.70
CA ARG A 405 19.07 11.78 22.00
C ARG A 405 19.14 10.30 22.36
N ARG A 406 17.99 9.68 22.50
CA ARG A 406 17.88 8.26 22.83
C ARG A 406 16.98 7.56 21.84
N LEU A 407 17.31 6.33 21.56
CA LEU A 407 16.45 5.40 20.86
C LEU A 407 15.47 4.76 21.84
N MET A 408 14.29 4.44 21.32
CA MET A 408 13.25 3.68 21.98
C MET A 408 12.53 2.82 20.94
N THR A 409 11.63 1.96 21.36
CA THR A 409 10.69 1.27 20.47
C THR A 409 9.33 1.94 20.58
N LEU A 410 8.54 1.89 19.50
CA LEU A 410 7.20 2.48 19.45
C LEU A 410 6.23 1.89 20.49
N ASP A 411 6.36 0.61 20.77
CA ASP A 411 5.50 -0.15 21.68
C ASP A 411 6.07 -0.30 23.09
N GLY A 412 7.32 0.10 23.32
CA GLY A 412 8.02 -0.05 24.59
C GLY A 412 8.61 -1.44 24.82
N ASP A 413 8.44 -2.37 23.89
CA ASP A 413 9.04 -3.71 23.93
C ASP A 413 10.51 -3.66 23.51
N ALA A 414 11.25 -4.77 23.66
CA ALA A 414 12.60 -4.89 23.11
C ALA A 414 12.56 -4.86 21.56
N PRO A 415 13.63 -4.40 20.88
CA PRO A 415 13.71 -4.50 19.42
C PRO A 415 13.50 -5.93 18.95
N GLN A 416 12.49 -6.15 18.08
CA GLN A 416 12.06 -7.51 17.66
C GLN A 416 12.48 -7.85 16.23
N GLU A 417 12.59 -6.85 15.37
CA GLU A 417 12.75 -7.01 13.93
C GLU A 417 14.23 -7.02 13.50
N ILE A 418 15.13 -7.55 14.36
CA ILE A 418 16.55 -7.71 14.06
C ILE A 418 16.86 -9.18 13.86
N GLU A 419 17.53 -9.50 12.76
CA GLU A 419 17.95 -10.86 12.42
C GLU A 419 19.38 -10.91 11.87
N PHE A 420 20.03 -12.05 12.09
CA PHE A 420 21.30 -12.39 11.45
C PHE A 420 21.09 -13.29 10.25
N LEU A 421 21.93 -13.15 9.23
CA LEU A 421 21.96 -13.99 8.05
C LEU A 421 23.32 -14.66 7.89
N TRP A 422 23.31 -15.94 7.46
CA TRP A 422 24.47 -16.72 7.03
C TRP A 422 24.31 -17.09 5.56
N ARG A 423 25.16 -16.53 4.70
CA ARG A 423 25.05 -16.66 3.24
C ARG A 423 25.30 -18.08 2.74
N ASP A 424 26.22 -18.82 3.40
CA ASP A 424 26.60 -20.19 3.01
C ASP A 424 25.47 -21.22 3.15
N CYS A 425 24.50 -20.99 4.01
CA CYS A 425 23.34 -21.85 4.21
C CYS A 425 22.00 -21.14 3.94
N ALA A 426 22.02 -19.89 3.51
CA ALA A 426 20.83 -19.05 3.25
C ALA A 426 19.82 -19.08 4.40
N THR A 427 20.30 -19.13 5.65
CA THR A 427 19.44 -19.14 6.85
C THR A 427 19.50 -17.80 7.55
N SER A 428 18.38 -17.40 8.15
CA SER A 428 18.30 -16.27 9.07
C SER A 428 17.81 -16.72 10.44
N ALA A 429 18.15 -15.94 11.46
CA ALA A 429 17.63 -16.14 12.81
C ALA A 429 17.47 -14.80 13.51
N ARG A 430 16.39 -14.66 14.27
CA ARG A 430 16.17 -13.49 15.12
C ARG A 430 17.30 -13.38 16.14
N ALA A 431 17.74 -12.15 16.38
CA ALA A 431 18.80 -11.81 17.29
C ALA A 431 18.25 -11.20 18.58
N GLU A 432 18.89 -11.48 19.70
CA GLU A 432 18.64 -10.78 20.95
C GLU A 432 19.24 -9.38 20.87
N ALA A 433 18.41 -8.35 20.99
CA ALA A 433 18.81 -6.95 20.85
C ALA A 433 18.22 -6.07 21.95
N TRP A 434 18.92 -4.98 22.27
CA TRP A 434 18.46 -3.92 23.16
C TRP A 434 19.02 -2.57 22.74
N LEU A 435 18.49 -1.51 23.32
CA LEU A 435 18.92 -0.14 23.07
C LEU A 435 19.81 0.36 24.22
N ASP A 436 20.93 1.00 23.88
CA ASP A 436 21.88 1.59 24.83
C ASP A 436 22.16 3.04 24.43
N GLY A 437 21.32 3.95 24.94
CA GLY A 437 21.39 5.36 24.58
C GLY A 437 21.00 5.63 23.12
N CYS A 438 22.00 5.92 22.28
CA CYS A 438 21.84 6.14 20.83
C CYS A 438 22.30 4.94 20.01
N ASP A 439 22.61 3.81 20.63
CA ASP A 439 23.10 2.61 19.96
C ASP A 439 22.07 1.48 20.00
N ILE A 440 22.09 0.66 18.95
CA ILE A 440 21.43 -0.64 18.92
C ILE A 440 22.51 -1.69 19.21
N VAL A 441 22.29 -2.50 20.25
CA VAL A 441 23.23 -3.54 20.65
C VAL A 441 22.60 -4.90 20.42
N VAL A 442 23.33 -5.80 19.79
CA VAL A 442 22.86 -7.13 19.41
C VAL A 442 23.82 -8.18 19.94
N ARG A 443 23.31 -9.23 20.56
CA ARG A 443 24.11 -10.36 21.02
C ARG A 443 24.49 -11.26 19.86
N MET A 444 25.78 -11.43 19.64
CA MET A 444 26.30 -12.32 18.60
C MET A 444 26.04 -13.79 18.95
N THR A 445 25.83 -14.59 17.93
CA THR A 445 25.73 -16.04 18.06
C THR A 445 27.13 -16.69 18.06
N ALA A 446 27.22 -17.95 18.53
CA ALA A 446 28.47 -18.70 18.53
C ALA A 446 29.08 -18.83 17.11
N ARG A 447 28.24 -18.89 16.08
CA ARG A 447 28.65 -18.80 14.69
C ARG A 447 28.53 -17.34 14.26
N ARG A 448 29.60 -16.75 13.76
CA ARG A 448 29.59 -15.38 13.26
C ARG A 448 28.66 -15.27 12.06
N PRO A 449 27.70 -14.34 12.06
CA PRO A 449 26.85 -14.07 10.90
C PRO A 449 27.60 -13.24 9.85
N ASP A 450 27.12 -13.30 8.61
CA ASP A 450 27.64 -12.48 7.51
C ASP A 450 26.96 -11.11 7.44
N GLU A 451 25.66 -11.05 7.80
CA GLU A 451 24.85 -9.84 7.75
C GLU A 451 23.99 -9.70 9.01
N VAL A 452 23.64 -8.46 9.33
CA VAL A 452 22.56 -8.09 10.24
C VAL A 452 21.51 -7.30 9.47
N ARG A 453 20.23 -7.59 9.74
CA ARG A 453 19.09 -6.93 9.11
C ARG A 453 18.16 -6.38 10.17
N TYR A 454 17.49 -5.28 9.83
CA TYR A 454 16.45 -4.71 10.66
C TYR A 454 15.20 -4.41 9.81
N ALA A 455 14.04 -4.79 10.33
CA ALA A 455 12.72 -4.62 9.67
C ALA A 455 12.70 -5.18 8.23
N TRP A 456 13.39 -6.34 8.03
CA TRP A 456 13.56 -6.99 6.73
C TRP A 456 12.44 -8.00 6.45
N SER A 457 11.21 -7.59 6.72
CA SER A 457 10.01 -8.36 6.42
C SER A 457 8.99 -7.49 5.68
N ASN A 458 8.03 -8.11 4.99
CA ASN A 458 6.96 -7.36 4.33
C ASN A 458 6.13 -6.58 5.36
N ASN A 459 5.87 -7.19 6.53
CA ASN A 459 5.02 -6.66 7.59
C ASN A 459 5.73 -6.67 8.95
N PRO A 460 6.74 -5.80 9.20
CA PRO A 460 7.34 -5.70 10.53
C PRO A 460 6.31 -5.13 11.52
N GLU A 461 6.02 -5.87 12.60
CA GLU A 461 4.87 -5.58 13.47
C GLU A 461 5.24 -4.97 14.81
N SER A 462 6.34 -5.40 15.42
CA SER A 462 6.67 -5.06 16.82
C SER A 462 8.11 -4.64 17.02
N GLY A 463 8.37 -3.90 18.10
CA GLY A 463 9.71 -3.48 18.45
C GLY A 463 10.37 -2.56 17.43
N LEU A 464 9.57 -1.79 16.67
CA LEU A 464 10.08 -0.82 15.70
C LEU A 464 10.83 0.30 16.45
N ILE A 465 12.08 0.54 16.03
CA ILE A 465 12.98 1.49 16.70
C ILE A 465 12.71 2.90 16.16
N CYS A 466 12.57 3.83 17.07
CA CYS A 466 12.41 5.26 16.81
C CYS A 466 13.20 6.10 17.82
N ASP A 467 13.23 7.40 17.61
CA ASP A 467 13.68 8.36 18.61
C ASP A 467 12.52 8.90 19.45
N GLY A 468 12.84 9.81 20.40
CA GLY A 468 11.83 10.43 21.28
C GLY A 468 10.83 11.32 20.57
N ASP A 469 11.04 11.69 19.31
CA ASP A 469 10.14 12.45 18.46
C ASP A 469 9.28 11.54 17.57
N GLY A 470 9.44 10.20 17.66
CA GLY A 470 8.74 9.20 16.86
C GLY A 470 9.26 9.06 15.43
N MET A 471 10.49 9.53 15.17
CA MET A 471 11.15 9.32 13.88
C MET A 471 11.79 7.93 13.87
N LEU A 472 11.33 7.08 12.94
CA LEU A 472 11.76 5.68 12.83
C LEU A 472 13.18 5.54 12.26
N ILE A 473 13.93 4.56 12.74
CA ILE A 473 15.09 4.02 12.02
C ILE A 473 14.58 3.36 10.72
N PRO A 474 15.15 3.70 9.55
CA PRO A 474 14.83 3.03 8.30
C PRO A 474 15.25 1.55 8.34
N PRO A 475 14.59 0.66 7.58
CA PRO A 475 15.06 -0.70 7.40
C PRO A 475 16.49 -0.71 6.85
N PHE A 476 17.29 -1.65 7.28
CA PHE A 476 18.66 -1.78 6.80
C PHE A 476 19.08 -3.25 6.67
N ARG A 477 20.11 -3.45 5.85
CA ARG A 477 20.87 -4.68 5.71
C ARG A 477 22.35 -4.32 5.66
N LEU A 478 23.10 -4.77 6.65
CA LEU A 478 24.52 -4.42 6.82
C LEU A 478 25.38 -5.69 6.86
N THR A 479 26.44 -5.70 6.06
CA THR A 479 27.47 -6.75 6.14
C THR A 479 28.34 -6.50 7.39
N LEU A 480 28.61 -7.55 8.16
CA LEU A 480 29.48 -7.43 9.31
C LEU A 480 30.94 -7.20 8.87
N PRO A 481 31.68 -6.30 9.54
CA PRO A 481 33.08 -6.04 9.23
C PRO A 481 33.92 -7.32 9.41
N THR A 482 34.87 -7.56 8.52
CA THR A 482 35.84 -8.65 8.67
C THR A 482 36.87 -8.30 9.75
N ASP A 483 37.64 -9.30 10.22
CA ASP A 483 38.69 -9.05 11.26
C ASP A 483 39.77 -8.07 10.77
N ASP A 484 39.91 -7.88 9.47
CA ASP A 484 40.86 -6.95 8.84
C ASP A 484 40.27 -5.52 8.67
N ASP A 485 38.95 -5.33 8.79
CA ASP A 485 38.28 -4.05 8.64
C ASP A 485 38.08 -3.34 10.00
N LYS A 486 38.81 -2.30 10.24
CA LYS A 486 38.59 -1.44 11.43
C LYS A 486 37.50 -0.40 11.13
N GLY A 487 36.27 -0.78 11.34
CA GLY A 487 35.06 0.09 11.25
C GLY A 487 34.66 0.40 9.81
N ILE A 488 33.56 -0.18 9.36
CA ILE A 488 32.93 0.14 8.08
C ILE A 488 31.89 1.23 8.32
N HIS A 489 31.90 2.27 7.52
CA HIS A 489 30.82 3.25 7.45
C HIS A 489 29.59 2.60 6.77
N ALA A 490 28.42 2.68 7.41
CA ALA A 490 27.15 2.16 6.92
C ALA A 490 26.48 3.13 5.93
#